data_0f4d3616c4dc26553296a7ef34765a41
#
_entry.id   0f4d3616c4dc26553296a7ef34765a41
#
_cell.length_a   1.000
_cell.length_b   1.000
_cell.length_c   1.000
_cell.angle_alpha   90.00
_cell.angle_beta   90.00
_cell.angle_gamma   90.00
#
_symmetry.space_group_name_H-M   'P 1'
#
loop_
_entity.id
_entity.type
_entity.pdbx_description
1 polymer ?
#
loop_
_entity_poly.entity_id
_entity_poly.type
_entity_poly.pdbx_seq_one_letter_code
_entity_poly.pdbx_strand_id
1 'polypeptide(L)'
;MYSSPKKNEPKYITDFCPISLGNIVSRIISKVLANRIKCILPNVIFDSQSAFVPNRSIIDNITVAYEMLHRMRNRRKGKTWHMVVKLDISKAYDRVEWEFLQRIMLKIGILTQWVHLPMETVRTTSYSILINGEPTGFITPSRGIKQGDPLSPYLFLLCAEGLSPLIRKAIVNHHLKGVVSCNGGVKISHLLFANDSLLFCEATTRECKHLLDILALYEGASGQAINRHKTTLFFNPNTNQGVKLAIQNMLGVQIMTNCERYLGLPMVGEKSKVSTFREIQEWVTKRVIGWKEKHISKAGREVLIKTVIQAIPTYSMSMFKFSKKICDDIDLVLLQYWGGRLKMKEKSIESSHAS
;
A
#
# COMPACT_ATOMS: atom_id res chain seq x y z
N MET A 1 -4.39 -7.54 22.82
CA MET A 1 -3.71 -7.38 21.50
C MET A 1 -3.26 -8.76 21.03
N TYR A 2 -3.58 -9.14 19.81
CA TYR A 2 -3.17 -10.40 19.18
C TYR A 2 -2.02 -10.12 18.22
N SER A 3 -1.07 -11.05 18.09
CA SER A 3 0.06 -10.92 17.16
C SER A 3 -0.04 -11.95 16.04
N SER A 4 -0.15 -11.47 14.80
CA SER A 4 -0.13 -12.33 13.61
C SER A 4 1.29 -12.37 13.02
N PRO A 5 1.83 -13.55 12.68
CA PRO A 5 3.14 -13.65 12.07
C PRO A 5 3.16 -13.04 10.66
N LYS A 6 4.22 -12.31 10.33
CA LYS A 6 4.47 -11.72 9.00
C LYS A 6 5.16 -12.69 8.05
N LYS A 7 5.76 -13.75 8.58
CA LYS A 7 6.51 -14.79 7.84
C LYS A 7 6.25 -16.16 8.45
N ASN A 8 6.53 -17.21 7.68
CA ASN A 8 6.23 -18.60 8.07
C ASN A 8 6.95 -19.07 9.35
N GLU A 9 8.17 -18.56 9.61
CA GLU A 9 8.97 -18.88 10.79
C GLU A 9 9.39 -17.60 11.52
N PRO A 10 8.52 -17.02 12.34
CA PRO A 10 8.84 -15.81 13.10
C PRO A 10 9.79 -16.14 14.25
N LYS A 11 10.93 -15.44 14.31
CA LYS A 11 11.95 -15.60 15.37
C LYS A 11 12.00 -14.43 16.35
N TYR A 12 11.58 -13.24 15.88
CA TYR A 12 11.66 -12.00 16.64
C TYR A 12 10.29 -11.34 16.77
N ILE A 13 10.08 -10.52 17.80
CA ILE A 13 8.85 -9.74 17.99
C ILE A 13 8.53 -8.85 16.78
N THR A 14 9.55 -8.36 16.08
CA THR A 14 9.41 -7.56 14.86
C THR A 14 8.81 -8.34 13.69
N ASP A 15 8.84 -9.67 13.75
CA ASP A 15 8.26 -10.56 12.74
C ASP A 15 6.75 -10.70 12.88
N PHE A 16 6.17 -10.12 13.92
CA PHE A 16 4.74 -10.13 14.17
C PHE A 16 4.10 -8.77 13.83
N CYS A 17 2.83 -8.82 13.46
CA CYS A 17 1.99 -7.65 13.30
C CYS A 17 0.98 -7.61 14.46
N PRO A 18 1.01 -6.59 15.32
CA PRO A 18 0.05 -6.49 16.40
C PRO A 18 -1.33 -6.14 15.83
N ILE A 19 -2.37 -6.87 16.26
CA ILE A 19 -3.76 -6.60 15.91
C ILE A 19 -4.51 -6.30 17.21
N SER A 20 -5.18 -5.16 17.26
CA SER A 20 -5.97 -4.76 18.42
C SER A 20 -7.33 -5.46 18.40
N LEU A 21 -7.62 -6.22 19.45
CA LEU A 21 -8.94 -6.78 19.68
C LEU A 21 -9.68 -5.85 20.66
N GLY A 22 -10.53 -4.97 20.13
CA GLY A 22 -11.37 -4.10 20.95
C GLY A 22 -12.61 -4.83 21.46
N ASN A 23 -13.15 -4.40 22.60
CA ASN A 23 -14.45 -4.85 23.08
C ASN A 23 -15.58 -4.41 22.11
N ILE A 24 -16.75 -5.04 22.23
CA ILE A 24 -17.89 -4.82 21.32
C ILE A 24 -18.34 -3.36 21.35
N VAL A 25 -18.46 -2.77 22.54
CA VAL A 25 -18.94 -1.37 22.70
C VAL A 25 -17.98 -0.40 22.01
N SER A 26 -16.66 -0.53 22.25
CA SER A 26 -15.65 0.29 21.59
C SER A 26 -15.72 0.18 20.06
N ARG A 27 -15.91 -1.04 19.53
CA ARG A 27 -16.05 -1.26 18.09
C ARG A 27 -17.29 -0.65 17.48
N ILE A 28 -18.41 -0.66 18.22
CA ILE A 28 -19.67 0.01 17.79
C ILE A 28 -19.44 1.53 17.73
N ILE A 29 -18.89 2.14 18.78
CA ILE A 29 -18.58 3.56 18.82
C ILE A 29 -17.64 3.94 17.65
N SER A 30 -16.53 3.22 17.49
CA SER A 30 -15.58 3.44 16.39
C SER A 30 -16.24 3.32 15.03
N LYS A 31 -17.17 2.37 14.85
CA LYS A 31 -17.89 2.18 13.58
C LYS A 31 -18.84 3.34 13.29
N VAL A 32 -19.56 3.84 14.30
CA VAL A 32 -20.44 5.00 14.17
C VAL A 32 -19.64 6.25 13.78
N LEU A 33 -18.52 6.51 14.47
CA LEU A 33 -17.64 7.64 14.16
C LEU A 33 -17.03 7.50 12.76
N ALA A 34 -16.56 6.31 12.38
CA ALA A 34 -16.04 6.01 11.06
C ALA A 34 -17.06 6.29 9.95
N ASN A 35 -18.32 5.88 10.12
CA ASN A 35 -19.37 6.12 9.15
C ASN A 35 -19.66 7.63 8.98
N ARG A 36 -19.56 8.44 10.04
CA ARG A 36 -19.73 9.88 9.98
C ARG A 36 -18.55 10.59 9.33
N ILE A 37 -17.32 10.24 9.70
CA ILE A 37 -16.10 10.78 9.07
C ILE A 37 -16.11 10.47 7.58
N LYS A 38 -16.49 9.25 7.19
CA LYS A 38 -16.55 8.81 5.79
C LYS A 38 -17.33 9.76 4.89
N CYS A 39 -18.42 10.38 5.40
CA CYS A 39 -19.25 11.30 4.61
C CYS A 39 -18.53 12.60 4.24
N ILE A 40 -17.59 13.06 5.06
CA ILE A 40 -16.86 14.32 4.82
C ILE A 40 -15.54 14.13 4.05
N LEU A 41 -15.00 12.91 3.99
CA LEU A 41 -13.72 12.65 3.35
C LEU A 41 -13.60 13.17 1.92
N PRO A 42 -14.61 13.02 1.02
CA PRO A 42 -14.50 13.54 -0.33
C PRO A 42 -14.21 15.04 -0.41
N ASN A 43 -14.62 15.80 0.61
CA ASN A 43 -14.46 17.26 0.65
C ASN A 43 -13.15 17.71 1.32
N VAL A 44 -12.54 16.86 2.14
CA VAL A 44 -11.37 17.23 2.96
C VAL A 44 -10.08 16.54 2.55
N ILE A 45 -10.19 15.44 1.79
CA ILE A 45 -9.03 14.67 1.29
C ILE A 45 -8.78 15.01 -0.18
N PHE A 46 -7.55 15.42 -0.52
CA PHE A 46 -7.18 15.74 -1.91
C PHE A 46 -7.30 14.53 -2.84
N ASP A 47 -7.50 14.80 -4.13
CA ASP A 47 -7.71 13.78 -5.18
C ASP A 47 -6.52 12.83 -5.36
N SER A 48 -5.34 13.23 -4.89
CA SER A 48 -4.15 12.38 -4.90
C SER A 48 -4.23 11.15 -3.97
N GLN A 49 -5.12 11.15 -2.97
CA GLN A 49 -5.37 10.03 -2.06
C GLN A 49 -6.63 9.27 -2.48
N SER A 50 -6.48 7.97 -2.77
CA SER A 50 -7.60 7.14 -3.24
C SER A 50 -8.08 6.09 -2.22
N ALA A 51 -7.29 5.82 -1.16
CA ALA A 51 -7.64 4.79 -0.19
C ALA A 51 -8.82 5.21 0.71
N PHE A 52 -9.76 4.31 0.94
CA PHE A 52 -10.89 4.46 1.87
C PHE A 52 -11.78 5.69 1.67
N VAL A 53 -11.58 6.48 0.63
CA VAL A 53 -12.43 7.63 0.28
C VAL A 53 -13.58 7.15 -0.60
N PRO A 54 -14.85 7.51 -0.29
CA PRO A 54 -15.98 7.14 -1.12
C PRO A 54 -15.82 7.55 -2.58
N ASN A 55 -16.25 6.71 -3.50
CA ASN A 55 -16.21 6.93 -4.94
C ASN A 55 -14.82 7.05 -5.57
N ARG A 56 -13.74 6.75 -4.83
CA ARG A 56 -12.38 6.62 -5.38
C ARG A 56 -11.98 5.16 -5.45
N SER A 57 -11.34 4.78 -6.56
CA SER A 57 -10.95 3.40 -6.82
C SER A 57 -9.44 3.22 -6.71
N ILE A 58 -9.03 2.06 -6.16
CA ILE A 58 -7.62 1.61 -6.23
C ILE A 58 -7.16 1.48 -7.68
N ILE A 59 -8.06 1.11 -8.59
CA ILE A 59 -7.76 0.92 -10.02
C ILE A 59 -7.38 2.24 -10.67
N ASP A 60 -8.07 3.34 -10.35
CA ASP A 60 -7.75 4.67 -10.89
C ASP A 60 -6.33 5.09 -10.48
N ASN A 61 -5.99 4.91 -9.21
CA ASN A 61 -4.66 5.21 -8.69
C ASN A 61 -3.56 4.40 -9.42
N ILE A 62 -3.79 3.09 -9.59
CA ILE A 62 -2.86 2.20 -10.28
C ILE A 62 -2.75 2.55 -11.75
N THR A 63 -3.87 2.88 -12.42
CA THR A 63 -3.88 3.26 -13.85
C THR A 63 -3.00 4.47 -14.07
N VAL A 64 -3.18 5.52 -13.26
CA VAL A 64 -2.38 6.74 -13.34
C VAL A 64 -0.90 6.42 -13.04
N ALA A 65 -0.60 5.65 -12.00
CA ALA A 65 0.76 5.25 -11.66
C ALA A 65 1.43 4.48 -12.82
N TYR A 66 0.70 3.53 -13.41
CA TYR A 66 1.19 2.71 -14.51
C TYR A 66 1.46 3.56 -15.77
N GLU A 67 0.54 4.44 -16.15
CA GLU A 67 0.73 5.37 -17.28
C GLU A 67 1.96 6.25 -17.09
N MET A 68 2.12 6.84 -15.90
CA MET A 68 3.25 7.69 -15.58
C MET A 68 4.58 6.94 -15.71
N LEU A 69 4.68 5.76 -15.13
CA LEU A 69 5.89 4.94 -15.18
C LEU A 69 6.17 4.41 -16.58
N HIS A 70 5.15 3.98 -17.30
CA HIS A 70 5.27 3.54 -18.69
C HIS A 70 5.82 4.66 -19.60
N ARG A 71 5.28 5.87 -19.44
CA ARG A 71 5.77 7.04 -20.16
C ARG A 71 7.22 7.37 -19.81
N MET A 72 7.55 7.39 -18.52
CA MET A 72 8.92 7.65 -18.06
C MET A 72 9.90 6.62 -18.60
N ARG A 73 9.54 5.34 -18.62
CA ARG A 73 10.35 4.26 -19.17
C ARG A 73 10.62 4.40 -20.66
N ASN A 74 9.60 4.82 -21.41
CA ASN A 74 9.70 4.94 -22.87
C ASN A 74 10.35 6.24 -23.33
N ARG A 75 10.50 7.22 -22.45
CA ARG A 75 11.12 8.51 -22.76
C ARG A 75 12.65 8.38 -22.78
N ARG A 76 13.18 8.12 -23.98
CA ARG A 76 14.64 7.95 -24.22
C ARG A 76 15.34 9.21 -24.67
N LYS A 77 14.60 10.27 -25.06
CA LYS A 77 15.13 11.55 -25.57
C LYS A 77 14.61 12.73 -24.75
N GLY A 78 15.38 13.80 -24.71
CA GLY A 78 15.06 15.05 -24.02
C GLY A 78 16.06 15.40 -22.93
N LYS A 79 16.11 16.70 -22.59
CA LYS A 79 17.03 17.26 -21.59
C LYS A 79 16.50 17.20 -20.17
N THR A 80 15.20 16.92 -19.97
CA THR A 80 14.56 16.86 -18.65
C THR A 80 14.45 15.41 -18.21
N TRP A 81 15.03 15.08 -17.08
CA TRP A 81 14.96 13.78 -16.44
C TRP A 81 13.94 13.80 -15.30
N HIS A 82 13.27 12.69 -15.08
CA HIS A 82 12.31 12.56 -14.00
C HIS A 82 12.66 11.39 -13.11
N MET A 83 12.25 11.48 -11.84
CA MET A 83 12.33 10.40 -10.88
C MET A 83 10.98 10.16 -10.21
N VAL A 84 10.77 8.93 -9.75
CA VAL A 84 9.67 8.57 -8.87
C VAL A 84 10.26 8.00 -7.60
N VAL A 85 9.80 8.51 -6.47
CA VAL A 85 10.12 7.96 -5.15
C VAL A 85 8.92 7.17 -4.67
N LYS A 86 9.05 5.85 -4.56
CA LYS A 86 8.05 5.00 -3.91
C LYS A 86 8.36 4.97 -2.43
N LEU A 87 7.59 5.70 -1.64
CA LEU A 87 7.75 5.77 -0.20
C LEU A 87 7.08 4.59 0.49
N ASP A 88 7.77 4.02 1.47
CA ASP A 88 7.21 3.10 2.47
C ASP A 88 7.28 3.76 3.85
N ILE A 89 6.18 3.75 4.59
CA ILE A 89 6.12 4.33 5.93
C ILE A 89 6.21 3.22 6.98
N SER A 90 7.19 3.32 7.86
CA SER A 90 7.42 2.35 8.94
C SER A 90 6.34 2.42 10.01
N LYS A 91 5.66 1.30 10.27
CA LYS A 91 4.68 1.18 11.37
C LYS A 91 3.70 2.37 11.40
N ALA A 92 3.11 2.68 10.24
CA ALA A 92 2.33 3.89 9.98
C ALA A 92 1.25 4.17 11.04
N TYR A 93 0.53 3.13 11.50
CA TYR A 93 -0.51 3.26 12.53
C TYR A 93 0.07 3.50 13.92
N ASP A 94 1.18 2.86 14.27
CA ASP A 94 1.77 2.94 15.63
C ASP A 94 2.45 4.28 15.90
N ARG A 95 2.75 5.06 14.84
CA ARG A 95 3.53 6.30 14.90
C ARG A 95 2.72 7.58 14.81
N VAL A 96 1.42 7.51 14.62
CA VAL A 96 0.57 8.71 14.52
C VAL A 96 0.64 9.52 15.82
N GLU A 97 1.17 10.74 15.76
CA GLU A 97 1.18 11.66 16.90
C GLU A 97 -0.23 12.23 17.11
N TRP A 98 -0.75 12.09 18.33
CA TRP A 98 -2.13 12.47 18.65
C TRP A 98 -2.37 13.97 18.55
N GLU A 99 -1.38 14.78 18.94
CA GLU A 99 -1.48 16.22 18.83
C GLU A 99 -1.53 16.68 17.37
N PHE A 100 -0.69 16.07 16.51
CA PHE A 100 -0.73 16.33 15.08
C PHE A 100 -2.06 15.96 14.47
N LEU A 101 -2.59 14.78 14.80
CA LEU A 101 -3.89 14.31 14.33
C LEU A 101 -5.02 15.27 14.75
N GLN A 102 -5.02 15.72 16.00
CA GLN A 102 -5.98 16.68 16.50
C GLN A 102 -5.89 18.03 15.76
N ARG A 103 -4.68 18.55 15.58
CA ARG A 103 -4.43 19.81 14.87
C ARG A 103 -4.84 19.74 13.40
N ILE A 104 -4.57 18.63 12.72
CA ILE A 104 -4.99 18.42 11.33
C ILE A 104 -6.50 18.42 11.23
N MET A 105 -7.23 17.70 12.08
CA MET A 105 -8.69 17.68 12.07
C MET A 105 -9.27 19.09 12.24
N LEU A 106 -8.74 19.88 13.17
CA LEU A 106 -9.17 21.27 13.36
C LEU A 106 -8.83 22.15 12.14
N LYS A 107 -7.64 21.97 11.56
CA LYS A 107 -7.18 22.73 10.39
C LYS A 107 -8.00 22.46 9.13
N ILE A 108 -8.52 21.25 8.98
CA ILE A 108 -9.43 20.87 7.89
C ILE A 108 -10.85 21.46 8.08
N GLY A 109 -11.15 22.02 9.26
CA GLY A 109 -12.42 22.63 9.58
C GLY A 109 -13.43 21.73 10.30
N ILE A 110 -12.97 20.60 10.85
CA ILE A 110 -13.81 19.75 11.70
C ILE A 110 -14.05 20.47 13.02
N LEU A 111 -15.31 20.62 13.42
CA LEU A 111 -15.70 21.29 14.66
C LEU A 111 -15.05 20.62 15.89
N THR A 112 -14.61 21.43 16.85
CA THR A 112 -13.91 20.96 18.07
C THR A 112 -14.67 19.85 18.81
N GLN A 113 -15.99 19.96 18.92
CA GLN A 113 -16.84 18.94 19.54
C GLN A 113 -16.70 17.57 18.85
N TRP A 114 -16.60 17.57 17.53
CA TRP A 114 -16.44 16.35 16.73
C TRP A 114 -15.01 15.82 16.77
N VAL A 115 -14.00 16.68 16.91
CA VAL A 115 -12.60 16.27 17.07
C VAL A 115 -12.38 15.56 18.41
N HIS A 116 -13.06 16.02 19.47
CA HIS A 116 -12.96 15.42 20.80
C HIS A 116 -13.36 13.93 20.79
N LEU A 117 -14.43 13.56 20.13
CA LEU A 117 -14.95 12.17 20.13
C LEU A 117 -13.95 11.13 19.62
N PRO A 118 -13.36 11.23 18.39
CA PRO A 118 -12.34 10.29 17.95
C PRO A 118 -11.07 10.36 18.79
N MET A 119 -10.69 11.55 19.29
CA MET A 119 -9.51 11.68 20.14
C MET A 119 -9.67 10.98 21.50
N GLU A 120 -10.86 11.00 22.09
CA GLU A 120 -11.16 10.22 23.30
C GLU A 120 -11.04 8.71 23.04
N THR A 121 -11.56 8.21 21.90
CA THR A 121 -11.42 6.78 21.58
C THR A 121 -9.96 6.32 21.42
N VAL A 122 -9.07 7.24 21.07
CA VAL A 122 -7.63 6.98 20.92
C VAL A 122 -6.91 7.10 22.27
N ARG A 123 -7.14 8.18 23.02
CA ARG A 123 -6.43 8.51 24.26
C ARG A 123 -6.77 7.60 25.44
N THR A 124 -8.03 7.17 25.53
CA THR A 124 -8.50 6.28 26.62
C THR A 124 -8.16 4.82 26.40
N THR A 125 -7.46 4.51 25.32
CA THR A 125 -7.12 3.13 24.98
C THR A 125 -5.99 2.61 25.88
N SER A 126 -6.19 1.40 26.43
CA SER A 126 -5.13 0.60 27.03
C SER A 126 -5.06 -0.77 26.37
N TYR A 127 -3.91 -1.43 26.45
CA TYR A 127 -3.68 -2.73 25.84
C TYR A 127 -3.15 -3.74 26.85
N SER A 128 -3.55 -5.00 26.69
CA SER A 128 -2.86 -6.17 27.23
C SER A 128 -2.42 -7.06 26.08
N ILE A 129 -1.30 -7.72 26.21
CA ILE A 129 -0.81 -8.67 25.20
C ILE A 129 -1.38 -10.05 25.54
N LEU A 130 -1.96 -10.74 24.55
CA LEU A 130 -2.38 -12.12 24.73
C LEU A 130 -1.18 -13.04 24.57
N ILE A 131 -0.80 -13.73 25.63
CA ILE A 131 0.23 -14.77 25.61
C ILE A 131 -0.48 -16.09 25.94
N ASN A 132 -0.46 -17.04 25.02
CA ASN A 132 -1.17 -18.33 25.15
C ASN A 132 -2.67 -18.20 25.51
N GLY A 133 -3.31 -17.12 25.03
CA GLY A 133 -4.72 -16.86 25.30
C GLY A 133 -5.00 -16.01 26.55
N GLU A 134 -4.00 -15.83 27.43
CA GLU A 134 -4.14 -15.05 28.66
C GLU A 134 -3.69 -13.59 28.48
N PRO A 135 -4.50 -12.60 28.93
CA PRO A 135 -4.13 -11.19 28.88
C PRO A 135 -3.02 -10.88 29.87
N THR A 136 -1.85 -10.48 29.38
CA THR A 136 -0.66 -10.21 30.19
C THR A 136 -0.22 -8.75 30.01
N GLY A 137 0.16 -8.10 31.11
CA GLY A 137 0.64 -6.74 31.16
C GLY A 137 -0.44 -5.69 30.88
N PHE A 138 -0.09 -4.43 31.15
CA PHE A 138 -0.93 -3.26 30.91
C PHE A 138 -0.08 -2.18 30.23
N ILE A 139 -0.50 -1.76 29.05
CA ILE A 139 0.22 -0.78 28.22
C ILE A 139 -0.70 0.38 27.95
N THR A 140 -0.30 1.59 28.34
CA THR A 140 -0.96 2.84 27.97
C THR A 140 -0.13 3.51 26.88
N PRO A 141 -0.61 3.60 25.63
CA PRO A 141 0.11 4.25 24.57
C PRO A 141 0.13 5.77 24.77
N SER A 142 1.18 6.43 24.28
CA SER A 142 1.28 7.90 24.20
C SER A 142 1.05 8.42 22.77
N ARG A 143 1.01 7.53 21.78
CA ARG A 143 0.78 7.81 20.35
C ARG A 143 0.24 6.56 19.65
N GLY A 144 -0.06 6.71 18.38
CA GLY A 144 -0.56 5.62 17.53
C GLY A 144 -2.06 5.45 17.56
N ILE A 145 -2.56 4.69 16.62
CA ILE A 145 -3.97 4.34 16.44
C ILE A 145 -4.13 2.83 16.35
N LYS A 146 -5.29 2.32 16.73
CA LYS A 146 -5.55 0.88 16.85
C LYS A 146 -5.53 0.18 15.50
N GLN A 147 -4.65 -0.77 15.30
CA GLN A 147 -4.66 -1.61 14.12
C GLN A 147 -5.82 -2.62 14.22
N GLY A 148 -6.74 -2.60 13.23
CA GLY A 148 -7.96 -3.44 13.22
C GLY A 148 -9.22 -2.74 13.76
N ASP A 149 -9.13 -1.48 14.20
CA ASP A 149 -10.28 -0.67 14.59
C ASP A 149 -10.96 -0.03 13.35
N PRO A 150 -12.30 0.01 13.27
CA PRO A 150 -13.02 0.59 12.12
C PRO A 150 -12.73 2.08 11.87
N LEU A 151 -12.38 2.84 12.89
CA LEU A 151 -12.09 4.28 12.79
C LEU A 151 -10.67 4.57 12.31
N SER A 152 -9.72 3.71 12.67
CA SER A 152 -8.28 3.94 12.45
C SER A 152 -7.88 4.22 11.00
N PRO A 153 -8.41 3.54 9.96
CA PRO A 153 -8.08 3.86 8.57
C PRO A 153 -8.37 5.31 8.22
N TYR A 154 -9.47 5.86 8.70
CA TYR A 154 -9.89 7.25 8.42
C TYR A 154 -9.04 8.27 9.19
N LEU A 155 -8.70 7.98 10.44
CA LEU A 155 -7.77 8.81 11.21
C LEU A 155 -6.37 8.83 10.57
N PHE A 156 -5.93 7.68 10.06
CA PHE A 156 -4.68 7.60 9.32
C PHE A 156 -4.72 8.43 8.03
N LEU A 157 -5.81 8.40 7.27
CA LEU A 157 -5.96 9.24 6.07
C LEU A 157 -5.86 10.72 6.40
N LEU A 158 -6.49 11.17 7.49
CA LEU A 158 -6.40 12.57 7.93
C LEU A 158 -4.95 12.93 8.33
N CYS A 159 -4.22 12.01 8.96
CA CYS A 159 -2.80 12.18 9.25
C CYS A 159 -1.96 12.26 7.97
N ALA A 160 -2.16 11.31 7.04
CA ALA A 160 -1.43 11.24 5.77
C ALA A 160 -1.69 12.45 4.87
N GLU A 161 -2.89 13.07 4.99
CA GLU A 161 -3.27 14.27 4.26
C GLU A 161 -2.38 15.46 4.59
N GLY A 162 -1.70 15.48 5.75
CA GLY A 162 -0.73 16.51 6.08
C GLY A 162 0.46 16.62 5.11
N LEU A 163 0.75 15.57 4.35
CA LEU A 163 1.83 15.57 3.35
C LEU A 163 1.43 16.31 2.05
N SER A 164 0.18 16.14 1.60
CA SER A 164 -0.31 16.71 0.32
C SER A 164 -0.19 18.24 0.24
N PRO A 165 -0.58 19.04 1.25
CA PRO A 165 -0.41 20.49 1.23
C PRO A 165 1.06 20.93 1.17
N LEU A 166 1.97 20.21 1.82
CA LEU A 166 3.42 20.51 1.79
C LEU A 166 3.96 20.36 0.37
N ILE A 167 3.62 19.26 -0.31
CA ILE A 167 4.02 19.01 -1.69
C ILE A 167 3.41 20.07 -2.62
N ARG A 168 2.10 20.38 -2.46
CA ARG A 168 1.42 21.39 -3.28
C ARG A 168 2.03 22.79 -3.10
N LYS A 169 2.34 23.17 -1.85
CA LYS A 169 3.04 24.44 -1.57
C LYS A 169 4.40 24.50 -2.31
N ALA A 170 5.15 23.39 -2.30
CA ALA A 170 6.44 23.34 -3.00
C ALA A 170 6.27 23.46 -4.54
N ILE A 171 5.16 22.94 -5.11
CA ILE A 171 4.85 23.10 -6.53
C ILE A 171 4.50 24.56 -6.85
N VAL A 172 3.64 25.20 -6.06
CA VAL A 172 3.27 26.61 -6.23
C VAL A 172 4.52 27.50 -6.15
N ASN A 173 5.44 27.20 -5.26
CA ASN A 173 6.71 27.92 -5.08
C ASN A 173 7.79 27.50 -6.11
N HIS A 174 7.47 26.68 -7.09
CA HIS A 174 8.41 26.15 -8.11
C HIS A 174 9.62 25.41 -7.53
N HIS A 175 9.51 24.88 -6.31
CA HIS A 175 10.52 24.03 -5.68
C HIS A 175 10.43 22.58 -6.19
N LEU A 176 9.24 22.12 -6.55
CA LEU A 176 8.96 20.84 -7.20
C LEU A 176 8.12 21.11 -8.46
N LYS A 177 8.35 20.33 -9.52
CA LYS A 177 7.62 20.54 -10.79
C LYS A 177 6.59 19.48 -11.10
N GLY A 178 6.70 18.30 -10.51
CA GLY A 178 5.88 17.15 -10.88
C GLY A 178 6.17 16.65 -12.30
N VAL A 179 5.43 15.65 -12.74
CA VAL A 179 5.60 15.01 -14.05
C VAL A 179 4.29 15.08 -14.83
N VAL A 180 4.35 15.44 -16.11
CA VAL A 180 3.16 15.55 -16.97
C VAL A 180 2.78 14.18 -17.51
N SER A 181 1.51 13.79 -17.42
CA SER A 181 1.02 12.48 -17.88
C SER A 181 1.03 12.33 -19.41
N CYS A 182 0.65 13.36 -20.17
CA CYS A 182 0.67 13.41 -21.63
C CYS A 182 0.93 14.84 -22.12
N ASN A 183 1.18 15.02 -23.42
CA ASN A 183 1.37 16.37 -23.98
C ASN A 183 0.08 17.18 -23.77
N GLY A 184 0.18 18.30 -23.05
CA GLY A 184 -0.97 19.08 -22.62
C GLY A 184 -1.77 18.51 -21.43
N GLY A 185 -1.32 17.39 -20.86
CA GLY A 185 -2.00 16.73 -19.74
C GLY A 185 -1.71 17.34 -18.37
N VAL A 186 -2.38 16.81 -17.38
CA VAL A 186 -2.27 17.21 -15.98
C VAL A 186 -0.88 16.86 -15.42
N LYS A 187 -0.30 17.77 -14.63
CA LYS A 187 0.92 17.50 -13.88
C LYS A 187 0.58 16.71 -12.60
N ILE A 188 1.22 15.57 -12.45
CA ILE A 188 1.09 14.72 -11.27
C ILE A 188 2.36 14.85 -10.43
N SER A 189 2.18 15.16 -9.17
CA SER A 189 3.28 15.31 -8.21
C SER A 189 3.33 14.16 -7.22
N HIS A 190 2.19 13.62 -6.84
CA HIS A 190 2.10 12.50 -5.91
C HIS A 190 0.79 11.73 -6.10
N LEU A 191 0.85 10.45 -5.76
CA LEU A 191 -0.29 9.55 -5.62
C LEU A 191 -0.15 8.86 -4.27
N LEU A 192 -1.24 8.85 -3.51
CA LEU A 192 -1.31 8.26 -2.19
C LEU A 192 -2.37 7.15 -2.18
N PHE A 193 -2.06 6.04 -1.54
CA PHE A 193 -3.02 4.99 -1.22
C PHE A 193 -2.73 4.46 0.19
N ALA A 194 -3.39 5.05 1.17
CA ALA A 194 -3.07 4.86 2.59
C ALA A 194 -1.59 5.15 2.88
N ASN A 195 -0.79 4.16 3.27
CA ASN A 195 0.64 4.29 3.53
C ASN A 195 1.54 4.13 2.29
N ASP A 196 0.98 3.62 1.17
CA ASP A 196 1.72 3.52 -0.09
C ASP A 196 1.68 4.85 -0.83
N SER A 197 2.84 5.39 -1.16
CA SER A 197 2.96 6.72 -1.77
C SER A 197 3.94 6.73 -2.93
N LEU A 198 3.57 7.38 -4.03
CA LEU A 198 4.43 7.67 -5.16
C LEU A 198 4.61 9.18 -5.30
N LEU A 199 5.85 9.66 -5.28
CA LEU A 199 6.18 11.06 -5.49
C LEU A 199 6.91 11.23 -6.82
N PHE A 200 6.44 12.15 -7.65
CA PHE A 200 6.93 12.40 -9.00
C PHE A 200 7.64 13.77 -9.06
N CYS A 201 8.91 13.77 -9.41
CA CYS A 201 9.77 14.96 -9.42
C CYS A 201 10.68 14.98 -10.64
N GLU A 202 11.28 16.13 -10.97
CA GLU A 202 12.46 16.15 -11.85
C GLU A 202 13.65 15.49 -11.14
N ALA A 203 14.45 14.73 -11.89
CA ALA A 203 15.64 14.08 -11.36
C ALA A 203 16.81 15.09 -11.27
N THR A 204 16.72 15.98 -10.29
CA THR A 204 17.76 16.98 -9.96
C THR A 204 18.07 16.93 -8.48
N THR A 205 19.32 17.20 -8.10
CA THR A 205 19.74 17.29 -6.68
C THR A 205 19.00 18.39 -5.95
N ARG A 206 18.61 19.47 -6.63
CA ARG A 206 17.83 20.58 -6.08
C ARG A 206 16.43 20.11 -5.64
N GLU A 207 15.66 19.47 -6.55
CA GLU A 207 14.32 18.98 -6.20
C GLU A 207 14.39 17.86 -5.17
N CYS A 208 15.41 16.99 -5.25
CA CYS A 208 15.66 15.96 -4.25
C CYS A 208 15.86 16.56 -2.85
N LYS A 209 16.63 17.65 -2.71
CA LYS A 209 16.81 18.34 -1.43
C LYS A 209 15.50 18.91 -0.89
N HIS A 210 14.74 19.63 -1.71
CA HIS A 210 13.43 20.14 -1.31
C HIS A 210 12.46 19.03 -0.89
N LEU A 211 12.50 17.88 -1.59
CA LEU A 211 11.72 16.72 -1.21
C LEU A 211 12.13 16.20 0.18
N LEU A 212 13.43 16.07 0.45
CA LEU A 212 13.94 15.67 1.76
C LEU A 212 13.50 16.62 2.87
N ASP A 213 13.56 17.93 2.61
CA ASP A 213 13.12 18.94 3.58
C ASP A 213 11.61 18.82 3.90
N ILE A 214 10.78 18.56 2.87
CA ILE A 214 9.34 18.33 3.04
C ILE A 214 9.10 17.06 3.88
N LEU A 215 9.80 15.97 3.54
CA LEU A 215 9.64 14.70 4.24
C LEU A 215 10.11 14.81 5.69
N ALA A 216 11.24 15.48 5.98
CA ALA A 216 11.71 15.71 7.33
C ALA A 216 10.73 16.55 8.16
N LEU A 217 10.14 17.59 7.55
CA LEU A 217 9.10 18.40 8.21
C LEU A 217 7.86 17.57 8.55
N TYR A 218 7.41 16.71 7.58
CA TYR A 218 6.28 15.83 7.80
C TYR A 218 6.56 14.77 8.87
N GLU A 219 7.73 14.12 8.83
CA GLU A 219 8.16 13.15 9.84
C GLU A 219 8.18 13.77 11.24
N GLY A 220 8.81 14.96 11.39
CA GLY A 220 8.91 15.67 12.67
C GLY A 220 7.56 16.10 13.25
N ALA A 221 6.60 16.47 12.41
CA ALA A 221 5.28 16.90 12.85
C ALA A 221 4.32 15.73 13.14
N SER A 222 4.29 14.72 12.26
CA SER A 222 3.30 13.63 12.29
C SER A 222 3.73 12.43 13.11
N GLY A 223 5.02 12.31 13.44
CA GLY A 223 5.64 11.12 14.04
C GLY A 223 5.86 9.98 13.06
N GLN A 224 5.41 10.13 11.81
CA GLN A 224 5.66 9.12 10.78
C GLN A 224 7.17 8.96 10.53
N ALA A 225 7.59 7.82 10.05
CA ALA A 225 9.00 7.60 9.70
C ALA A 225 9.11 6.84 8.38
N ILE A 226 9.90 7.37 7.47
CA ILE A 226 10.15 6.76 6.17
C ILE A 226 11.06 5.55 6.35
N ASN A 227 10.63 4.42 5.81
CA ASN A 227 11.44 3.21 5.77
C ASN A 227 12.41 3.26 4.58
N ARG A 228 13.62 3.74 4.80
CA ARG A 228 14.63 3.88 3.73
C ARG A 228 15.02 2.55 3.08
N HIS A 229 14.92 1.43 3.79
CA HIS A 229 15.23 0.09 3.24
C HIS A 229 14.18 -0.41 2.26
N LYS A 230 12.93 0.02 2.40
CA LYS A 230 11.81 -0.37 1.52
C LYS A 230 11.42 0.74 0.54
N THR A 231 11.86 1.95 0.78
CA THR A 231 11.68 3.07 -0.15
C THR A 231 12.60 2.89 -1.34
N THR A 232 12.08 3.10 -2.55
CA THR A 232 12.82 2.86 -3.78
C THR A 232 12.69 4.00 -4.78
N LEU A 233 13.66 4.11 -5.69
CA LEU A 233 13.74 5.13 -6.72
C LEU A 233 13.61 4.52 -8.11
N PHE A 234 12.80 5.14 -8.94
CA PHE A 234 12.74 4.90 -10.36
C PHE A 234 13.17 6.14 -11.14
N PHE A 235 13.99 5.96 -12.19
CA PHE A 235 14.46 7.04 -13.05
C PHE A 235 14.13 6.77 -14.52
N ASN A 236 14.00 7.84 -15.32
CA ASN A 236 14.04 7.68 -16.76
C ASN A 236 15.33 6.95 -17.18
N PRO A 237 15.29 6.10 -18.22
CA PRO A 237 16.47 5.40 -18.72
C PRO A 237 17.61 6.32 -19.12
N ASN A 238 17.31 7.47 -19.69
CA ASN A 238 18.28 8.49 -20.15
C ASN A 238 18.82 9.43 -19.06
N THR A 239 18.42 9.22 -17.79
CA THR A 239 18.96 10.02 -16.67
C THR A 239 20.46 9.75 -16.51
N ASN A 240 21.25 10.82 -16.38
CA ASN A 240 22.70 10.75 -16.21
C ASN A 240 23.06 9.91 -14.98
N GLN A 241 24.06 9.04 -15.10
CA GLN A 241 24.45 8.12 -14.03
C GLN A 241 24.98 8.84 -12.79
N GLY A 242 25.71 9.95 -12.96
CA GLY A 242 26.17 10.77 -11.85
C GLY A 242 25.04 11.39 -11.05
N VAL A 243 23.98 11.84 -11.75
CA VAL A 243 22.75 12.38 -11.11
C VAL A 243 22.00 11.27 -10.35
N LYS A 244 21.88 10.07 -10.92
CA LYS A 244 21.25 8.92 -10.23
C LYS A 244 21.97 8.61 -8.93
N LEU A 245 23.29 8.50 -8.96
CA LEU A 245 24.12 8.21 -7.78
C LEU A 245 24.03 9.32 -6.74
N ALA A 246 24.09 10.59 -7.16
CA ALA A 246 23.96 11.72 -6.24
C ALA A 246 22.61 11.71 -5.51
N ILE A 247 21.50 11.51 -6.22
CA ILE A 247 20.15 11.45 -5.64
C ILE A 247 20.02 10.22 -4.74
N GLN A 248 20.52 9.06 -5.17
CA GLN A 248 20.50 7.82 -4.39
C GLN A 248 21.23 8.00 -3.05
N ASN A 249 22.41 8.62 -3.06
CA ASN A 249 23.19 8.88 -1.86
C ASN A 249 22.48 9.89 -0.94
N MET A 250 21.87 10.94 -1.49
CA MET A 250 21.12 11.93 -0.71
C MET A 250 19.93 11.32 0.03
N LEU A 251 19.17 10.46 -0.64
CA LEU A 251 17.99 9.80 -0.06
C LEU A 251 18.34 8.58 0.79
N GLY A 252 19.49 7.95 0.55
CA GLY A 252 19.93 6.72 1.24
C GLY A 252 19.01 5.54 0.93
N VAL A 253 18.51 5.42 -0.32
CA VAL A 253 17.53 4.40 -0.75
C VAL A 253 18.02 3.65 -1.98
N GLN A 254 17.37 2.51 -2.28
CA GLN A 254 17.75 1.69 -3.42
C GLN A 254 17.07 2.13 -4.72
N ILE A 255 17.72 1.87 -5.85
CA ILE A 255 17.08 2.03 -7.17
C ILE A 255 16.18 0.82 -7.41
N MET A 256 14.97 1.10 -7.87
CA MET A 256 13.94 0.12 -8.17
C MET A 256 14.41 -0.93 -9.19
N THR A 257 14.20 -2.19 -8.86
CA THR A 257 14.40 -3.31 -9.78
C THR A 257 13.16 -3.56 -10.66
N ASN A 258 13.31 -4.35 -11.72
CA ASN A 258 12.22 -4.66 -12.66
C ASN A 258 11.04 -5.45 -12.02
N CYS A 259 11.23 -6.03 -10.84
CA CYS A 259 10.24 -6.88 -10.16
C CYS A 259 9.40 -6.15 -9.12
N GLU A 260 9.51 -4.83 -8.99
CA GLU A 260 8.77 -4.10 -7.96
C GLU A 260 7.29 -3.96 -8.26
N ARG A 261 6.51 -3.96 -7.17
CA ARG A 261 5.06 -3.88 -7.19
C ARG A 261 4.58 -2.58 -6.55
N TYR A 262 3.49 -2.07 -7.08
CA TYR A 262 2.70 -1.02 -6.46
C TYR A 262 1.28 -1.51 -6.27
N LEU A 263 0.77 -1.42 -5.04
CA LEU A 263 -0.56 -1.92 -4.68
C LEU A 263 -0.80 -3.38 -5.15
N GLY A 264 0.22 -4.23 -5.01
CA GLY A 264 0.15 -5.65 -5.38
C GLY A 264 0.35 -5.95 -6.87
N LEU A 265 0.37 -4.95 -7.76
CA LEU A 265 0.56 -5.12 -9.20
C LEU A 265 1.97 -4.71 -9.64
N PRO A 266 2.54 -5.36 -10.67
CA PRO A 266 3.88 -5.03 -11.18
C PRO A 266 3.88 -3.61 -11.76
N MET A 267 4.82 -2.77 -11.33
CA MET A 267 4.95 -1.38 -11.79
C MET A 267 5.53 -1.26 -13.19
N VAL A 268 6.37 -2.22 -13.55
CA VAL A 268 7.07 -2.26 -14.84
C VAL A 268 6.86 -3.64 -15.43
N GLY A 269 6.14 -3.71 -16.53
CA GLY A 269 5.92 -4.98 -17.24
C GLY A 269 7.25 -5.56 -17.72
N GLU A 270 7.54 -6.82 -17.36
CA GLU A 270 8.58 -7.59 -18.00
C GLU A 270 8.25 -7.80 -19.48
N LYS A 271 9.28 -8.17 -20.27
CA LYS A 271 9.10 -8.48 -21.71
C LYS A 271 8.09 -9.62 -21.93
N SER A 272 7.91 -10.52 -20.96
CA SER A 272 6.96 -11.62 -21.00
C SER A 272 5.80 -11.39 -20.02
N LYS A 273 4.59 -11.21 -20.55
CA LYS A 273 3.35 -11.15 -19.75
C LYS A 273 3.10 -12.45 -18.96
N VAL A 274 3.65 -13.57 -19.41
CA VAL A 274 3.50 -14.88 -18.75
C VAL A 274 4.28 -14.94 -17.45
N SER A 275 5.53 -14.45 -17.41
CA SER A 275 6.33 -14.43 -16.18
C SER A 275 5.73 -13.50 -15.12
N THR A 276 5.23 -12.34 -15.55
CA THR A 276 4.61 -11.33 -14.69
C THR A 276 3.41 -11.87 -13.89
N PHE A 277 2.61 -12.75 -14.48
CA PHE A 277 1.39 -13.27 -13.87
C PHE A 277 1.47 -14.73 -13.40
N ARG A 278 2.64 -15.37 -13.49
CA ARG A 278 2.86 -16.75 -13.02
C ARG A 278 2.49 -16.93 -11.54
N GLU A 279 2.80 -15.94 -10.71
CA GLU A 279 2.47 -16.00 -9.28
C GLU A 279 0.96 -16.11 -9.03
N ILE A 280 0.11 -15.51 -9.88
CA ILE A 280 -1.35 -15.61 -9.74
C ILE A 280 -1.78 -17.07 -9.99
N GLN A 281 -1.21 -17.71 -11.01
CA GLN A 281 -1.42 -19.13 -11.27
C GLN A 281 -0.95 -19.99 -10.08
N GLU A 282 0.20 -19.67 -9.49
CA GLU A 282 0.72 -20.36 -8.30
C GLU A 282 -0.20 -20.17 -7.09
N TRP A 283 -0.74 -18.97 -6.87
CA TRP A 283 -1.70 -18.72 -5.79
C TRP A 283 -2.99 -19.49 -5.96
N VAL A 284 -3.55 -19.52 -7.17
CA VAL A 284 -4.70 -20.34 -7.50
C VAL A 284 -4.41 -21.81 -7.18
N THR A 285 -3.28 -22.32 -7.67
CA THR A 285 -2.88 -23.73 -7.50
C THR A 285 -2.70 -24.08 -6.01
N LYS A 286 -1.96 -23.25 -5.25
CA LYS A 286 -1.77 -23.45 -3.79
C LYS A 286 -3.10 -23.46 -3.04
N ARG A 287 -4.03 -22.58 -3.39
CA ARG A 287 -5.34 -22.52 -2.73
C ARG A 287 -6.17 -23.77 -2.99
N VAL A 288 -6.17 -24.23 -4.22
CA VAL A 288 -6.90 -25.44 -4.63
C VAL A 288 -6.31 -26.69 -3.97
N ILE A 289 -4.97 -26.79 -3.90
CA ILE A 289 -4.28 -27.91 -3.23
C ILE A 289 -4.69 -27.99 -1.76
N GLY A 290 -4.66 -26.87 -1.03
CA GLY A 290 -5.04 -26.83 0.40
C GLY A 290 -6.50 -27.19 0.68
N TRP A 291 -7.37 -27.23 -0.35
CA TRP A 291 -8.75 -27.69 -0.21
C TRP A 291 -8.95 -29.17 -0.60
N LYS A 292 -8.02 -29.77 -1.32
CA LYS A 292 -8.09 -31.18 -1.72
C LYS A 292 -8.12 -32.14 -0.54
N GLU A 293 -7.38 -31.80 0.52
CA GLU A 293 -7.31 -32.57 1.77
C GLU A 293 -8.60 -32.50 2.60
N LYS A 294 -9.50 -31.58 2.27
CA LYS A 294 -10.81 -31.44 2.92
C LYS A 294 -11.86 -32.17 2.10
N HIS A 295 -12.63 -33.05 2.74
CA HIS A 295 -13.76 -33.76 2.10
C HIS A 295 -14.91 -32.78 1.78
N ILE A 296 -14.77 -32.01 0.71
CA ILE A 296 -15.74 -30.99 0.28
C ILE A 296 -16.67 -31.59 -0.78
N SER A 297 -17.99 -31.41 -0.61
CA SER A 297 -18.98 -31.82 -1.57
C SER A 297 -18.82 -31.10 -2.91
N LYS A 298 -19.41 -31.64 -3.99
CA LYS A 298 -19.40 -30.98 -5.31
C LYS A 298 -19.95 -29.56 -5.25
N ALA A 299 -21.09 -29.36 -4.58
CA ALA A 299 -21.67 -28.02 -4.38
C ALA A 299 -20.73 -27.10 -3.63
N GLY A 300 -20.05 -27.57 -2.56
CA GLY A 300 -19.05 -26.81 -1.83
C GLY A 300 -17.85 -26.42 -2.69
N ARG A 301 -17.39 -27.31 -3.59
CA ARG A 301 -16.31 -26.98 -4.55
C ARG A 301 -16.74 -25.88 -5.52
N GLU A 302 -17.97 -25.92 -6.02
CA GLU A 302 -18.51 -24.87 -6.89
C GLU A 302 -18.52 -23.51 -6.21
N VAL A 303 -19.01 -23.46 -4.97
CA VAL A 303 -19.00 -22.23 -4.19
C VAL A 303 -17.56 -21.69 -4.02
N LEU A 304 -16.61 -22.54 -3.65
CA LEU A 304 -15.21 -22.14 -3.48
C LEU A 304 -14.57 -21.67 -4.79
N ILE A 305 -14.84 -22.30 -5.92
CA ILE A 305 -14.36 -21.84 -7.22
C ILE A 305 -14.90 -20.44 -7.51
N LYS A 306 -16.23 -20.26 -7.44
CA LYS A 306 -16.90 -19.00 -7.79
C LYS A 306 -16.54 -17.84 -6.84
N THR A 307 -16.45 -18.11 -5.54
CA THR A 307 -16.28 -17.03 -4.54
C THR A 307 -14.83 -16.73 -4.22
N VAL A 308 -13.93 -17.70 -4.35
CA VAL A 308 -12.53 -17.52 -3.94
C VAL A 308 -11.58 -17.56 -5.14
N ILE A 309 -11.64 -18.63 -5.96
CA ILE A 309 -10.63 -18.76 -7.01
C ILE A 309 -10.82 -17.73 -8.12
N GLN A 310 -12.05 -17.50 -8.57
CA GLN A 310 -12.32 -16.48 -9.59
C GLN A 310 -12.02 -15.05 -9.09
N ALA A 311 -12.07 -14.81 -7.78
CA ALA A 311 -11.73 -13.51 -7.21
C ALA A 311 -10.20 -13.22 -7.24
N ILE A 312 -9.34 -14.27 -7.19
CA ILE A 312 -7.87 -14.08 -7.17
C ILE A 312 -7.36 -13.33 -8.41
N PRO A 313 -7.67 -13.73 -9.66
CA PRO A 313 -7.17 -13.03 -10.83
C PRO A 313 -7.94 -11.72 -11.14
N THR A 314 -9.15 -11.53 -10.62
CA THR A 314 -10.06 -10.43 -10.98
C THR A 314 -9.39 -9.06 -10.81
N TYR A 315 -8.68 -8.86 -9.69
CA TYR A 315 -7.97 -7.60 -9.44
C TYR A 315 -6.90 -7.30 -10.48
N SER A 316 -6.10 -8.30 -10.85
CA SER A 316 -5.07 -8.12 -11.88
C SER A 316 -5.66 -8.02 -13.29
N MET A 317 -6.78 -8.72 -13.55
CA MET A 317 -7.52 -8.65 -14.82
C MET A 317 -8.22 -7.32 -15.02
N SER A 318 -8.57 -6.59 -13.97
CA SER A 318 -9.15 -5.23 -14.09
C SER A 318 -8.18 -4.23 -14.71
N MET A 319 -6.86 -4.50 -14.62
CA MET A 319 -5.81 -3.64 -15.17
C MET A 319 -5.12 -4.20 -16.40
N PHE A 320 -4.98 -5.53 -16.48
CA PHE A 320 -4.18 -6.19 -17.50
C PHE A 320 -4.95 -7.29 -18.21
N LYS A 321 -4.88 -7.29 -19.55
CA LYS A 321 -5.37 -8.42 -20.35
C LYS A 321 -4.39 -9.59 -20.19
N PHE A 322 -4.88 -10.69 -19.59
CA PHE A 322 -4.10 -11.91 -19.47
C PHE A 322 -3.89 -12.58 -20.83
N SER A 323 -2.78 -13.29 -20.96
CA SER A 323 -2.56 -14.13 -22.13
C SER A 323 -3.51 -15.35 -22.07
N LYS A 324 -3.94 -15.83 -23.24
CA LYS A 324 -4.78 -17.02 -23.35
C LYS A 324 -4.18 -18.22 -22.59
N LYS A 325 -2.86 -18.40 -22.70
CA LYS A 325 -2.13 -19.46 -21.99
C LYS A 325 -2.34 -19.46 -20.48
N ILE A 326 -2.30 -18.29 -19.83
CA ILE A 326 -2.50 -18.18 -18.38
C ILE A 326 -3.95 -18.50 -18.01
N CYS A 327 -4.92 -18.06 -18.82
CA CYS A 327 -6.32 -18.38 -18.60
C CYS A 327 -6.55 -19.89 -18.75
N ASP A 328 -6.03 -20.50 -19.81
CA ASP A 328 -6.15 -21.94 -20.06
C ASP A 328 -5.49 -22.76 -18.93
N ASP A 329 -4.34 -22.33 -18.41
CA ASP A 329 -3.65 -22.99 -17.30
C ASP A 329 -4.48 -22.91 -15.99
N ILE A 330 -5.11 -21.76 -15.71
CA ILE A 330 -6.00 -21.59 -14.55
C ILE A 330 -7.24 -22.47 -14.70
N ASP A 331 -7.88 -22.47 -15.89
CA ASP A 331 -9.06 -23.27 -16.18
C ASP A 331 -8.77 -24.77 -16.05
N LEU A 332 -7.58 -25.22 -16.47
CA LEU A 332 -7.15 -26.61 -16.30
C LEU A 332 -7.09 -27.00 -14.81
N VAL A 333 -6.53 -26.15 -13.96
CA VAL A 333 -6.46 -26.39 -12.49
C VAL A 333 -7.88 -26.47 -11.90
N LEU A 334 -8.79 -25.60 -12.34
CA LEU A 334 -10.19 -25.59 -11.89
C LEU A 334 -10.95 -26.83 -12.31
N LEU A 335 -10.80 -27.26 -13.58
CA LEU A 335 -11.43 -28.49 -14.11
C LEU A 335 -10.94 -29.73 -13.35
N GLN A 336 -9.64 -29.82 -13.07
CA GLN A 336 -9.07 -30.93 -12.31
C GLN A 336 -9.61 -30.97 -10.87
N TYR A 337 -9.76 -29.81 -10.23
CA TYR A 337 -10.32 -29.71 -8.88
C TYR A 337 -11.80 -30.10 -8.86
N TRP A 338 -12.59 -29.59 -9.81
CA TRP A 338 -14.01 -29.93 -9.96
C TRP A 338 -14.21 -31.41 -10.15
N GLY A 339 -13.43 -32.01 -11.07
CA GLY A 339 -13.52 -33.44 -11.42
C GLY A 339 -12.93 -34.41 -10.39
N GLY A 340 -12.33 -33.91 -9.32
CA GLY A 340 -11.64 -34.73 -8.31
C GLY A 340 -10.38 -35.46 -8.80
N ARG A 341 -9.85 -35.06 -9.99
CA ARG A 341 -8.73 -35.72 -10.69
C ARG A 341 -7.39 -35.01 -10.58
N LEU A 342 -7.16 -34.18 -9.55
CA LEU A 342 -5.87 -33.52 -9.35
C LEU A 342 -4.77 -34.56 -9.08
N LYS A 343 -4.11 -35.04 -10.15
CA LYS A 343 -2.84 -35.76 -10.06
C LYS A 343 -1.73 -34.72 -9.97
N MET A 344 -1.06 -34.61 -8.82
CA MET A 344 0.14 -33.79 -8.71
C MET A 344 1.31 -34.46 -9.44
N LYS A 345 1.95 -33.75 -10.36
CA LYS A 345 3.37 -33.96 -10.66
C LYS A 345 4.16 -33.37 -9.50
N GLU A 346 4.66 -34.22 -8.62
CA GLU A 346 5.66 -33.90 -7.59
C GLU A 346 7.03 -33.59 -8.25
N LYS A 347 7.14 -32.59 -9.08
CA LYS A 347 8.46 -32.16 -9.59
C LYS A 347 8.44 -30.68 -9.84
N SER A 348 9.04 -29.94 -8.90
CA SER A 348 9.83 -28.72 -9.07
C SER A 348 9.75 -27.70 -7.90
N ILE A 349 9.66 -28.17 -6.65
CA ILE A 349 9.80 -27.26 -5.50
C ILE A 349 11.20 -27.37 -4.85
N GLU A 350 12.01 -28.35 -5.18
CA GLU A 350 13.32 -28.58 -4.52
C GLU A 350 14.55 -27.96 -5.22
N SER A 351 14.42 -27.21 -6.32
CA SER A 351 15.58 -26.69 -7.03
C SER A 351 15.79 -25.17 -6.97
N SER A 352 15.13 -24.45 -6.08
CA SER A 352 15.34 -22.99 -5.92
C SER A 352 15.92 -22.56 -4.57
N HIS A 353 16.44 -23.51 -3.76
CA HIS A 353 17.12 -23.21 -2.49
C HIS A 353 18.60 -23.59 -2.45
N ALA A 354 19.22 -23.89 -3.63
CA ALA A 354 20.65 -24.13 -3.72
C ALA A 354 21.22 -23.39 -4.93
N SER A 355 21.49 -22.12 -4.78
CA SER A 355 22.57 -21.35 -5.41
C SER A 355 22.51 -19.88 -4.93
#